data_b46b1689aac093c38d4ff15a7f66f416
#
_entry.id   b46b1689aac093c38d4ff15a7f66f416
#
_cell.length_a   1.000
_cell.length_b   1.000
_cell.length_c   1.000
_cell.angle_alpha   90.00
_cell.angle_beta   90.00
_cell.angle_gamma   90.00
#
_symmetry.space_group_name_H-M   'P 1'
#
loop_
_entity.id
_entity.type
_entity.pdbx_description
1 polymer ?
#
loop_
_entity_poly.entity_id
_entity_poly.type
_entity_poly.pdbx_seq_one_letter_code
_entity_poly.pdbx_strand_id
1 'polypeptide(L)'
;FGALSKEAKIALAKGSAAIKTAICSGEGGILPEEIDRAHRYIFEFVPNQYSVTEENLRRADAIEIKIGQSAKPGMGGHLPGNKVTEDIARIRGFESGKDIKSPSRFADIAGREELKQKVAWLRDISGGRPIGIKIAAGNLEKDLEIAVYAEPDFITVDGRTGATGSAPKFVKASASIPTVFALQRARKFLGSSRDISLIITGGLRVSSDFAKALAMGADAVAVSTAALIAIGCQQYRVCNTGRCPVGIATQDPVLRSRFDIVSSAKGIENFLRVSTQELQDF
;
A
#
# COMPACT_ATOMS: atom_id res chain seq x y z
N PHE A 1 8.50 4.28 -4.49
CA PHE A 1 9.45 3.49 -5.28
C PHE A 1 10.76 3.33 -4.53
N GLY A 2 11.42 2.16 -4.70
CA GLY A 2 12.68 1.84 -4.02
C GLY A 2 12.68 0.48 -3.30
N ALA A 3 11.55 0.06 -2.73
CA ALA A 3 11.40 -1.31 -2.19
C ALA A 3 11.29 -2.34 -3.33
N LEU A 4 10.54 -2.01 -4.38
CA LEU A 4 10.44 -2.77 -5.63
C LEU A 4 11.26 -2.10 -6.72
N SER A 5 11.66 -2.88 -7.71
CA SER A 5 12.26 -2.37 -8.95
C SER A 5 11.23 -1.59 -9.78
N LYS A 6 11.74 -0.72 -10.67
CA LYS A 6 10.94 0.01 -11.63
C LYS A 6 10.13 -0.94 -12.53
N GLU A 7 10.76 -2.00 -12.99
CA GLU A 7 10.16 -3.02 -13.86
C GLU A 7 8.97 -3.70 -13.18
N ALA A 8 9.12 -4.09 -11.90
CA ALA A 8 8.05 -4.72 -11.13
C ALA A 8 6.85 -3.76 -10.94
N LYS A 9 7.10 -2.48 -10.65
CA LYS A 9 6.04 -1.49 -10.52
C LYS A 9 5.30 -1.25 -11.83
N ILE A 10 6.02 -1.17 -12.96
CA ILE A 10 5.44 -1.04 -14.30
C ILE A 10 4.56 -2.26 -14.63
N ALA A 11 5.02 -3.48 -14.33
CA ALA A 11 4.25 -4.69 -14.59
C ALA A 11 2.94 -4.73 -13.78
N LEU A 12 3.01 -4.38 -12.48
CA LEU A 12 1.84 -4.28 -11.62
C LEU A 12 0.83 -3.25 -12.14
N ALA A 13 1.29 -2.06 -12.55
CA ALA A 13 0.42 -1.02 -13.09
C ALA A 13 -0.25 -1.46 -14.40
N LYS A 14 0.50 -2.04 -15.34
CA LYS A 14 -0.05 -2.53 -16.62
C LYS A 14 -1.08 -3.63 -16.42
N GLY A 15 -0.80 -4.62 -15.58
CA GLY A 15 -1.71 -5.74 -15.36
C GLY A 15 -2.97 -5.36 -14.58
N SER A 16 -2.87 -4.46 -13.58
CA SER A 16 -4.04 -3.92 -12.88
C SER A 16 -4.90 -3.05 -13.81
N ALA A 17 -4.28 -2.26 -14.68
CA ALA A 17 -4.98 -1.43 -15.65
C ALA A 17 -5.76 -2.27 -16.68
N ALA A 18 -5.24 -3.42 -17.10
CA ALA A 18 -5.88 -4.32 -18.07
C ALA A 18 -7.25 -4.83 -17.59
N ILE A 19 -7.45 -4.93 -16.27
CA ILE A 19 -8.73 -5.31 -15.66
C ILE A 19 -9.47 -4.12 -15.00
N LYS A 20 -9.00 -2.90 -15.26
CA LYS A 20 -9.61 -1.65 -14.77
C LYS A 20 -9.73 -1.55 -13.24
N THR A 21 -8.76 -2.10 -12.50
CA THR A 21 -8.69 -1.94 -11.03
C THR A 21 -7.66 -0.90 -10.62
N ALA A 22 -7.68 -0.54 -9.31
CA ALA A 22 -6.76 0.43 -8.74
C ALA A 22 -5.42 -0.20 -8.36
N ILE A 23 -4.36 0.63 -8.37
CA ILE A 23 -3.06 0.32 -7.79
C ILE A 23 -2.65 1.41 -6.82
N CYS A 24 -1.98 1.04 -5.72
CA CYS A 24 -1.43 1.97 -4.75
C CYS A 24 0.07 2.20 -4.99
N SER A 25 0.52 3.46 -4.86
CA SER A 25 1.93 3.83 -4.99
C SER A 25 2.85 3.11 -4.00
N GLY A 26 2.31 2.74 -2.83
CA GLY A 26 3.12 2.40 -1.68
C GLY A 26 3.90 3.61 -1.14
N GLU A 27 4.65 3.43 -0.05
CA GLU A 27 5.28 4.52 0.71
C GLU A 27 6.46 5.22 0.03
N GLY A 28 6.87 4.79 -1.16
CA GLY A 28 8.11 5.24 -1.80
C GLY A 28 7.99 6.44 -2.74
N GLY A 29 6.86 7.12 -2.77
CA GLY A 29 6.60 8.20 -3.72
C GLY A 29 6.14 7.69 -5.10
N ILE A 30 5.85 8.61 -6.00
CA ILE A 30 5.30 8.34 -7.33
C ILE A 30 6.40 8.07 -8.33
N LEU A 31 6.37 6.90 -8.94
CA LEU A 31 7.15 6.58 -10.13
C LEU A 31 6.35 7.02 -11.36
N PRO A 32 6.84 7.97 -12.18
CA PRO A 32 6.08 8.47 -13.34
C PRO A 32 5.59 7.36 -14.26
N GLU A 33 6.45 6.39 -14.55
CA GLU A 33 6.11 5.28 -15.46
C GLU A 33 5.06 4.32 -14.87
N GLU A 34 4.83 4.34 -13.55
CA GLU A 34 3.77 3.58 -12.91
C GLU A 34 2.43 4.31 -13.02
N ILE A 35 2.37 5.58 -12.59
CA ILE A 35 1.11 6.36 -12.62
C ILE A 35 0.59 6.54 -14.05
N ASP A 36 1.48 6.73 -15.05
CA ASP A 36 1.09 6.86 -16.46
C ASP A 36 0.45 5.59 -17.05
N ARG A 37 0.65 4.44 -16.40
CA ARG A 37 0.13 3.13 -16.84
C ARG A 37 -0.99 2.59 -15.97
N ALA A 38 -1.28 3.24 -14.86
CA ALA A 38 -2.37 2.86 -13.98
C ALA A 38 -3.73 3.23 -14.57
N HIS A 39 -4.75 2.40 -14.33
CA HIS A 39 -6.13 2.76 -14.62
C HIS A 39 -6.71 3.69 -13.56
N ARG A 40 -6.45 3.35 -12.29
CA ARG A 40 -6.74 4.17 -11.10
C ARG A 40 -5.54 4.10 -10.18
N TYR A 41 -5.11 5.24 -9.68
CA TYR A 41 -3.90 5.36 -8.88
C TYR A 41 -4.19 5.96 -7.51
N ILE A 42 -3.93 5.18 -6.47
CA ILE A 42 -4.04 5.63 -5.08
C ILE A 42 -2.65 6.06 -4.61
N PHE A 43 -2.48 7.31 -4.26
CA PHE A 43 -1.22 7.82 -3.73
C PHE A 43 -1.14 7.63 -2.22
N GLU A 44 -0.13 6.90 -1.72
CA GLU A 44 0.11 6.71 -0.28
C GLU A 44 0.89 7.91 0.28
N PHE A 45 0.18 8.78 1.01
CA PHE A 45 0.75 9.95 1.68
C PHE A 45 1.40 9.52 3.00
N VAL A 46 2.71 9.74 3.13
CA VAL A 46 3.54 9.24 4.23
C VAL A 46 4.26 10.38 4.97
N PRO A 47 4.75 10.15 6.21
CA PRO A 47 5.42 11.20 7.00
C PRO A 47 6.58 11.92 6.30
N ASN A 48 7.32 11.24 5.42
CA ASN A 48 8.40 11.84 4.62
C ASN A 48 7.91 12.66 3.42
N GLN A 49 6.62 12.67 3.13
CA GLN A 49 5.99 13.44 2.05
C GLN A 49 6.67 13.29 0.67
N TYR A 50 7.13 12.06 0.35
CA TYR A 50 7.74 11.77 -0.95
C TYR A 50 6.80 12.08 -2.10
N SER A 51 7.29 12.82 -3.10
CA SER A 51 6.53 13.22 -4.30
C SER A 51 5.28 14.07 -4.01
N VAL A 52 5.18 14.71 -2.85
CA VAL A 52 4.04 15.56 -2.49
C VAL A 52 4.20 16.90 -3.19
N THR A 53 3.47 17.08 -4.29
CA THR A 53 3.28 18.33 -5.03
C THR A 53 1.81 18.45 -5.40
N GLU A 54 1.31 19.67 -5.59
CA GLU A 54 -0.06 19.88 -6.04
C GLU A 54 -0.37 19.12 -7.33
N GLU A 55 0.54 19.15 -8.29
CA GLU A 55 0.42 18.41 -9.55
C GLU A 55 0.22 16.92 -9.31
N ASN A 56 1.06 16.29 -8.49
CA ASN A 56 0.98 14.87 -8.19
C ASN A 56 -0.29 14.49 -7.44
N LEU A 57 -0.72 15.33 -6.48
CA LEU A 57 -1.96 15.11 -5.74
C LEU A 57 -3.20 15.19 -6.63
N ARG A 58 -3.20 16.13 -7.60
CA ARG A 58 -4.27 16.25 -8.60
C ARG A 58 -4.28 15.12 -9.63
N ARG A 59 -3.12 14.54 -9.94
CA ARG A 59 -3.00 13.40 -10.85
C ARG A 59 -3.47 12.08 -10.26
N ALA A 60 -3.37 11.91 -8.95
CA ALA A 60 -3.86 10.72 -8.27
C ALA A 60 -5.40 10.64 -8.34
N ASP A 61 -5.96 9.43 -8.40
CA ASP A 61 -7.42 9.23 -8.33
C ASP A 61 -7.93 9.23 -6.89
N ALA A 62 -7.08 8.87 -5.92
CA ALA A 62 -7.33 8.97 -4.49
C ALA A 62 -6.02 9.13 -3.72
N ILE A 63 -6.10 9.62 -2.48
CA ILE A 63 -4.94 9.80 -1.59
C ILE A 63 -5.19 9.04 -0.30
N GLU A 64 -4.23 8.21 0.14
CA GLU A 64 -4.30 7.44 1.37
C GLU A 64 -3.26 7.93 2.38
N ILE A 65 -3.69 8.54 3.48
CA ILE A 65 -2.82 8.93 4.60
C ILE A 65 -2.43 7.66 5.36
N LYS A 66 -1.16 7.28 5.29
CA LYS A 66 -0.66 6.10 5.97
C LYS A 66 -0.17 6.42 7.37
N ILE A 67 -0.99 6.13 8.35
CA ILE A 67 -0.63 6.22 9.78
C ILE A 67 0.20 5.01 10.21
N GLY A 68 -0.10 3.82 9.64
CA GLY A 68 0.62 2.60 9.96
C GLY A 68 0.39 1.47 8.97
N GLN A 69 1.07 0.36 9.21
CA GLN A 69 0.84 -0.93 8.53
C GLN A 69 1.04 -2.08 9.51
N SER A 70 0.40 -3.20 9.26
CA SER A 70 0.22 -4.33 10.19
C SER A 70 1.49 -4.87 10.83
N ALA A 71 2.57 -4.95 10.05
CA ALA A 71 3.78 -5.63 10.49
C ALA A 71 4.70 -4.77 11.33
N LYS A 72 4.45 -3.48 11.39
CA LYS A 72 5.31 -2.51 12.09
C LYS A 72 4.51 -1.28 12.53
N PRO A 73 3.48 -1.44 13.35
CA PRO A 73 2.72 -0.30 13.87
C PRO A 73 3.65 0.61 14.66
N GLY A 74 3.58 1.92 14.40
CA GLY A 74 4.43 2.92 15.05
C GLY A 74 5.91 2.84 14.69
N MET A 75 6.29 2.12 13.63
CA MET A 75 7.65 2.05 13.11
C MET A 75 7.71 2.66 11.70
N GLY A 76 8.67 3.53 11.47
CA GLY A 76 8.98 4.03 10.14
C GLY A 76 9.70 3.01 9.26
N GLY A 77 10.02 3.41 8.03
CA GLY A 77 10.82 2.63 7.09
C GLY A 77 12.31 3.00 7.15
N HIS A 78 13.13 2.09 6.64
CA HIS A 78 14.55 2.35 6.41
C HIS A 78 14.94 1.82 5.04
N LEU A 79 15.43 2.67 4.17
CA LEU A 79 16.06 2.30 2.91
C LEU A 79 17.55 2.57 3.03
N PRO A 80 18.41 1.52 3.07
CA PRO A 80 19.86 1.69 3.17
C PRO A 80 20.42 2.45 1.97
N GLY A 81 21.46 3.27 2.21
CA GLY A 81 22.06 4.14 1.19
C GLY A 81 22.54 3.40 -0.06
N ASN A 82 23.06 2.18 0.08
CA ASN A 82 23.46 1.36 -1.05
C ASN A 82 22.32 0.95 -1.99
N LYS A 83 21.05 1.17 -1.61
CA LYS A 83 19.86 0.97 -2.44
C LYS A 83 19.30 2.29 -2.98
N VAL A 84 19.78 3.43 -2.49
CA VAL A 84 19.30 4.76 -2.90
C VAL A 84 20.04 5.17 -4.17
N THR A 85 19.48 4.80 -5.31
CA THR A 85 19.94 5.23 -6.63
C THR A 85 19.57 6.70 -6.88
N GLU A 86 20.13 7.30 -7.94
CA GLU A 86 19.79 8.68 -8.35
C GLU A 86 18.28 8.85 -8.62
N ASP A 87 17.65 7.88 -9.29
CA ASP A 87 16.21 7.90 -9.54
C ASP A 87 15.39 7.89 -8.25
N ILE A 88 15.77 7.05 -7.27
CA ILE A 88 15.11 6.99 -5.97
C ILE A 88 15.32 8.29 -5.21
N ALA A 89 16.54 8.81 -5.20
CA ALA A 89 16.89 10.07 -4.56
C ALA A 89 16.04 11.22 -5.10
N ARG A 90 15.95 11.34 -6.43
CA ARG A 90 15.13 12.35 -7.12
C ARG A 90 13.65 12.24 -6.78
N ILE A 91 13.07 11.02 -6.82
CA ILE A 91 11.64 10.80 -6.53
C ILE A 91 11.30 11.06 -5.07
N ARG A 92 12.22 10.71 -4.16
CA ARG A 92 12.00 10.88 -2.71
C ARG A 92 12.46 12.24 -2.16
N GLY A 93 13.20 13.04 -2.94
CA GLY A 93 13.75 14.32 -2.50
C GLY A 93 14.92 14.17 -1.51
N PHE A 94 15.78 13.15 -1.70
CA PHE A 94 16.92 12.84 -0.84
C PHE A 94 18.22 12.74 -1.65
N GLU A 95 19.36 12.62 -0.96
CA GLU A 95 20.65 12.43 -1.60
C GLU A 95 20.90 10.96 -1.96
N SER A 96 21.44 10.72 -3.16
CA SER A 96 21.85 9.39 -3.60
C SER A 96 22.95 8.82 -2.70
N GLY A 97 22.90 7.53 -2.45
CA GLY A 97 23.89 6.84 -1.62
C GLY A 97 23.75 7.04 -0.11
N LYS A 98 22.82 7.88 0.36
CA LYS A 98 22.55 8.08 1.79
C LYS A 98 21.31 7.33 2.25
N ASP A 99 21.34 6.86 3.52
CA ASP A 99 20.21 6.19 4.15
C ASP A 99 18.99 7.11 4.19
N ILE A 100 17.83 6.56 3.79
CA ILE A 100 16.54 7.24 3.96
C ILE A 100 15.78 6.57 5.10
N LYS A 101 15.57 7.31 6.19
CA LYS A 101 14.80 6.88 7.35
C LYS A 101 13.45 7.58 7.36
N SER A 102 12.37 6.80 7.40
CA SER A 102 11.03 7.33 7.55
C SER A 102 10.71 7.47 9.04
N PRO A 103 10.17 8.63 9.49
CA PRO A 103 9.73 8.77 10.87
C PRO A 103 8.56 7.82 11.18
N SER A 104 8.35 7.52 12.44
CA SER A 104 7.27 6.66 12.92
C SER A 104 5.90 7.33 12.92
N ARG A 105 5.88 8.66 12.82
CA ARG A 105 4.66 9.50 12.84
C ARG A 105 4.84 10.74 11.98
N PHE A 106 3.73 11.36 11.61
CA PHE A 106 3.74 12.69 11.02
C PHE A 106 4.16 13.73 12.07
N ALA A 107 4.98 14.69 11.65
CA ALA A 107 5.42 15.79 12.55
C ALA A 107 4.29 16.79 12.81
N ASP A 108 3.37 16.91 11.86
CA ASP A 108 2.28 17.88 11.81
C ASP A 108 0.90 17.25 12.11
N ILE A 109 0.85 16.02 12.63
CA ILE A 109 -0.37 15.36 13.10
C ILE A 109 -0.11 14.88 14.53
N ALA A 110 -0.50 15.67 15.51
CA ALA A 110 -0.36 15.36 16.93
C ALA A 110 -1.59 14.61 17.48
N GLY A 111 -2.77 14.80 16.88
CA GLY A 111 -4.01 14.20 17.30
C GLY A 111 -5.08 14.20 16.20
N ARG A 112 -6.31 13.98 16.61
CA ARG A 112 -7.45 13.83 15.68
C ARG A 112 -7.81 15.12 14.96
N GLU A 113 -7.59 16.28 15.59
CA GLU A 113 -7.91 17.59 15.00
C GLU A 113 -6.98 17.88 13.81
N GLU A 114 -5.66 17.68 13.99
CA GLU A 114 -4.69 17.86 12.92
C GLU A 114 -4.87 16.83 11.80
N LEU A 115 -5.29 15.61 12.15
CA LEU A 115 -5.64 14.60 11.13
C LEU A 115 -6.83 15.04 10.30
N LYS A 116 -7.89 15.59 10.93
CA LYS A 116 -9.05 16.15 10.23
C LYS A 116 -8.65 17.31 9.32
N GLN A 117 -7.83 18.23 9.84
CA GLN A 117 -7.29 19.33 9.03
C GLN A 117 -6.46 18.82 7.84
N LYS A 118 -5.69 17.75 8.04
CA LYS A 118 -4.90 17.14 6.97
C LYS A 118 -5.78 16.51 5.89
N VAL A 119 -6.86 15.82 6.26
CA VAL A 119 -7.85 15.28 5.31
C VAL A 119 -8.50 16.40 4.51
N ALA A 120 -8.94 17.48 5.18
CA ALA A 120 -9.55 18.63 4.52
C ALA A 120 -8.58 19.33 3.56
N TRP A 121 -7.33 19.55 4.00
CA TRP A 121 -6.28 20.15 3.16
C TRP A 121 -5.97 19.30 1.92
N LEU A 122 -5.81 17.97 2.08
CA LEU A 122 -5.55 17.08 0.94
C LEU A 122 -6.72 17.07 -0.04
N ARG A 123 -7.96 17.09 0.46
CA ARG A 123 -9.16 17.13 -0.39
C ARG A 123 -9.21 18.43 -1.20
N ASP A 124 -8.90 19.57 -0.58
CA ASP A 124 -8.88 20.87 -1.25
C ASP A 124 -7.77 20.94 -2.31
N ILE A 125 -6.52 20.70 -1.93
CA ILE A 125 -5.37 20.85 -2.83
C ILE A 125 -5.41 19.86 -4.01
N SER A 126 -5.98 18.67 -3.81
CA SER A 126 -6.12 17.65 -4.86
C SER A 126 -7.31 17.92 -5.82
N GLY A 127 -8.14 18.94 -5.54
CA GLY A 127 -9.31 19.24 -6.34
C GLY A 127 -10.48 18.28 -6.08
N GLY A 128 -10.68 17.86 -4.83
CA GLY A 128 -11.79 17.02 -4.42
C GLY A 128 -11.56 15.51 -4.57
N ARG A 129 -10.30 15.05 -4.65
CA ARG A 129 -10.01 13.61 -4.70
C ARG A 129 -10.42 12.94 -3.39
N PRO A 130 -10.91 11.69 -3.42
CA PRO A 130 -11.18 10.91 -2.22
C PRO A 130 -9.94 10.76 -1.34
N ILE A 131 -10.11 10.96 -0.03
CA ILE A 131 -9.04 10.85 0.96
C ILE A 131 -9.30 9.68 1.88
N GLY A 132 -8.37 8.76 1.95
CA GLY A 132 -8.41 7.62 2.86
C GLY A 132 -7.41 7.71 3.99
N ILE A 133 -7.63 6.89 5.02
CA ILE A 133 -6.70 6.72 6.14
C ILE A 133 -6.39 5.24 6.30
N LYS A 134 -5.09 4.89 6.28
CA LYS A 134 -4.62 3.52 6.50
C LYS A 134 -4.03 3.35 7.89
N ILE A 135 -4.55 2.37 8.61
CA ILE A 135 -4.14 2.04 9.97
C ILE A 135 -3.69 0.58 10.08
N ALA A 136 -2.76 0.31 11.00
CA ALA A 136 -2.51 -1.06 11.45
C ALA A 136 -3.65 -1.52 12.36
N ALA A 137 -3.95 -2.81 12.35
CA ALA A 137 -4.94 -3.38 13.26
C ALA A 137 -4.36 -3.54 14.68
N GLY A 138 -4.00 -2.42 15.32
CA GLY A 138 -3.47 -2.34 16.68
C GLY A 138 -4.55 -2.22 17.75
N ASN A 139 -4.71 -1.05 18.34
CA ASN A 139 -5.84 -0.70 19.20
C ASN A 139 -7.01 -0.23 18.34
N LEU A 140 -7.60 -1.18 17.62
CA LEU A 140 -8.40 -0.93 16.43
C LEU A 140 -9.55 0.05 16.64
N GLU A 141 -10.33 -0.10 17.71
CA GLU A 141 -11.49 0.76 17.95
C GLU A 141 -11.09 2.21 18.26
N LYS A 142 -9.99 2.39 19.02
CA LYS A 142 -9.45 3.72 19.30
C LYS A 142 -8.86 4.39 18.06
N ASP A 143 -8.17 3.60 17.26
CA ASP A 143 -7.60 4.09 15.99
C ASP A 143 -8.73 4.45 15.00
N LEU A 144 -9.81 3.65 14.95
CA LEU A 144 -11.00 3.93 14.14
C LEU A 144 -11.76 5.16 14.64
N GLU A 145 -11.89 5.37 15.94
CA GLU A 145 -12.52 6.57 16.52
C GLU A 145 -11.82 7.85 16.00
N ILE A 146 -10.49 7.85 16.01
CA ILE A 146 -9.68 8.98 15.50
C ILE A 146 -9.82 9.10 13.99
N ALA A 147 -9.76 7.99 13.26
CA ALA A 147 -9.86 8.00 11.81
C ALA A 147 -11.23 8.49 11.32
N VAL A 148 -12.32 8.01 11.91
CA VAL A 148 -13.70 8.43 11.56
C VAL A 148 -13.93 9.91 11.87
N TYR A 149 -13.39 10.41 13.00
CA TYR A 149 -13.48 11.82 13.35
C TYR A 149 -12.86 12.74 12.28
N ALA A 150 -11.85 12.25 11.56
CA ALA A 150 -11.21 13.01 10.49
C ALA A 150 -12.04 13.07 9.18
N GLU A 151 -13.18 12.38 9.09
CA GLU A 151 -14.10 12.38 7.95
C GLU A 151 -13.45 11.97 6.62
N PRO A 152 -12.75 10.80 6.58
CA PRO A 152 -12.19 10.28 5.34
C PRO A 152 -13.30 9.64 4.47
N ASP A 153 -13.02 9.47 3.17
CA ASP A 153 -13.91 8.77 2.25
C ASP A 153 -13.77 7.24 2.36
N PHE A 154 -12.60 6.77 2.81
CA PHE A 154 -12.34 5.35 3.05
C PHE A 154 -11.33 5.13 4.17
N ILE A 155 -11.40 3.97 4.82
CA ILE A 155 -10.43 3.53 5.81
C ILE A 155 -9.87 2.18 5.38
N THR A 156 -8.53 2.08 5.32
CA THR A 156 -7.83 0.82 5.07
C THR A 156 -7.30 0.24 6.37
N VAL A 157 -7.78 -0.94 6.75
CA VAL A 157 -7.31 -1.69 7.92
C VAL A 157 -6.35 -2.78 7.48
N ASP A 158 -5.12 -2.73 8.00
CA ASP A 158 -4.06 -3.68 7.68
C ASP A 158 -3.83 -4.66 8.84
N GLY A 159 -4.28 -5.90 8.67
CA GLY A 159 -4.20 -6.96 9.68
C GLY A 159 -2.82 -7.63 9.74
N ARG A 160 -2.51 -8.28 10.89
CA ARG A 160 -1.18 -8.88 11.20
C ARG A 160 -0.62 -9.78 10.10
N THR A 161 -1.46 -10.51 9.38
CA THR A 161 -1.02 -11.43 8.31
C THR A 161 -0.42 -10.73 7.09
N GLY A 162 -0.54 -9.40 6.99
CA GLY A 162 0.13 -8.55 6.00
C GLY A 162 1.61 -8.26 6.27
N ALA A 163 2.21 -8.96 7.24
CA ALA A 163 3.59 -8.74 7.64
C ALA A 163 4.60 -8.83 6.48
N THR A 164 5.49 -7.84 6.39
CA THR A 164 6.55 -7.77 5.37
C THR A 164 7.81 -8.55 5.77
N GLY A 165 8.62 -8.94 4.79
CA GLY A 165 9.91 -9.59 5.04
C GLY A 165 10.91 -8.72 5.81
N SER A 166 10.76 -7.38 5.73
CA SER A 166 11.64 -6.42 6.41
C SER A 166 11.20 -6.05 7.84
N ALA A 167 10.02 -6.52 8.29
CA ALA A 167 9.58 -6.25 9.66
C ALA A 167 10.38 -7.07 10.67
N PRO A 168 10.75 -6.50 11.84
CA PRO A 168 11.43 -7.24 12.89
C PRO A 168 10.60 -8.46 13.34
N LYS A 169 11.29 -9.60 13.56
CA LYS A 169 10.63 -10.89 13.84
C LYS A 169 9.64 -10.80 15.01
N PHE A 170 10.04 -10.17 16.12
CA PHE A 170 9.19 -10.08 17.31
C PHE A 170 7.98 -9.17 17.09
N VAL A 171 8.16 -8.03 16.41
CA VAL A 171 7.06 -7.11 16.09
C VAL A 171 6.05 -7.82 15.18
N LYS A 172 6.54 -8.48 14.14
CA LYS A 172 5.72 -9.23 13.18
C LYS A 172 4.92 -10.37 13.84
N ALA A 173 5.49 -11.03 14.85
CA ALA A 173 4.84 -12.13 15.55
C ALA A 173 3.82 -11.67 16.59
N SER A 174 4.00 -10.46 17.16
CA SER A 174 3.28 -10.03 18.37
C SER A 174 2.40 -8.80 18.17
N ALA A 175 2.70 -7.95 17.16
CA ALA A 175 1.94 -6.72 16.93
C ALA A 175 0.73 -6.96 16.03
N SER A 176 -0.32 -6.15 16.23
CA SER A 176 -1.58 -6.17 15.46
C SER A 176 -2.40 -7.45 15.63
N ILE A 177 -3.69 -7.37 15.34
CA ILE A 177 -4.63 -8.50 15.33
C ILE A 177 -4.72 -9.14 13.94
N PRO A 178 -5.04 -10.44 13.85
CA PRO A 178 -5.23 -11.11 12.56
C PRO A 178 -6.34 -10.46 11.74
N THR A 179 -6.16 -10.44 10.42
CA THR A 179 -7.01 -9.71 9.46
C THR A 179 -8.50 -10.01 9.59
N VAL A 180 -8.89 -11.28 9.77
CA VAL A 180 -10.30 -11.69 9.90
C VAL A 180 -10.95 -11.05 11.13
N PHE A 181 -10.27 -11.09 12.28
CA PHE A 181 -10.76 -10.46 13.50
C PHE A 181 -10.78 -8.94 13.41
N ALA A 182 -9.76 -8.35 12.74
CA ALA A 182 -9.71 -6.93 12.51
C ALA A 182 -10.90 -6.47 11.64
N LEU A 183 -11.21 -7.19 10.58
CA LEU A 183 -12.34 -6.89 9.70
C LEU A 183 -13.67 -6.93 10.45
N GLN A 184 -13.94 -8.00 11.22
CA GLN A 184 -15.17 -8.13 11.99
C GLN A 184 -15.34 -6.96 12.96
N ARG A 185 -14.28 -6.62 13.69
CA ARG A 185 -14.32 -5.53 14.68
C ARG A 185 -14.47 -4.16 14.00
N ALA A 186 -13.76 -3.93 12.89
CA ALA A 186 -13.87 -2.68 12.15
C ALA A 186 -15.28 -2.49 11.57
N ARG A 187 -15.86 -3.52 10.96
CA ARG A 187 -17.23 -3.42 10.43
C ARG A 187 -18.25 -3.24 11.56
N LYS A 188 -18.09 -3.94 12.68
CA LYS A 188 -18.95 -3.74 13.86
C LYS A 188 -18.88 -2.29 14.39
N PHE A 189 -17.68 -1.70 14.40
CA PHE A 189 -17.47 -0.30 14.83
C PHE A 189 -18.11 0.69 13.87
N LEU A 190 -17.91 0.53 12.57
CA LEU A 190 -18.48 1.40 11.53
C LEU A 190 -20.00 1.21 11.33
N GLY A 191 -20.54 0.10 11.84
CA GLY A 191 -21.98 -0.21 11.70
C GLY A 191 -22.38 -0.47 10.23
N SER A 192 -23.64 -0.19 9.93
CA SER A 192 -24.23 -0.32 8.59
C SER A 192 -24.06 0.93 7.71
N SER A 193 -23.49 2.01 8.25
CA SER A 193 -23.19 3.20 7.45
C SER A 193 -22.25 2.88 6.30
N ARG A 194 -22.53 3.45 5.13
CA ARG A 194 -21.72 3.37 3.91
C ARG A 194 -21.04 4.69 3.57
N ASP A 195 -21.07 5.66 4.48
CA ASP A 195 -20.44 6.97 4.27
C ASP A 195 -18.91 6.85 4.18
N ILE A 196 -18.34 5.85 4.88
CA ILE A 196 -16.91 5.54 4.82
C ILE A 196 -16.73 4.12 4.31
N SER A 197 -16.04 3.95 3.18
CA SER A 197 -15.72 2.64 2.64
C SER A 197 -14.65 1.94 3.47
N LEU A 198 -14.86 0.66 3.81
CA LEU A 198 -13.90 -0.17 4.54
C LEU A 198 -13.09 -1.02 3.58
N ILE A 199 -11.81 -0.73 3.45
CA ILE A 199 -10.84 -1.55 2.72
C ILE A 199 -10.11 -2.45 3.71
N ILE A 200 -10.05 -3.75 3.44
CA ILE A 200 -9.28 -4.69 4.25
C ILE A 200 -8.06 -5.19 3.49
N THR A 201 -6.94 -5.26 4.19
CA THR A 201 -5.70 -5.86 3.68
C THR A 201 -4.99 -6.65 4.78
N GLY A 202 -4.01 -7.44 4.39
CA GLY A 202 -3.19 -8.21 5.33
C GLY A 202 -3.25 -9.72 5.09
N GLY A 203 -2.50 -10.20 4.09
CA GLY A 203 -2.30 -11.63 3.87
C GLY A 203 -3.39 -12.36 3.11
N LEU A 204 -4.38 -11.67 2.55
CA LEU A 204 -5.38 -12.24 1.66
C LEU A 204 -4.72 -12.62 0.32
N ARG A 205 -5.01 -13.82 -0.21
CA ARG A 205 -4.21 -14.38 -1.32
C ARG A 205 -5.03 -14.99 -2.44
N VAL A 206 -6.18 -15.56 -2.17
CA VAL A 206 -7.00 -16.29 -3.11
C VAL A 206 -8.44 -15.77 -3.11
N SER A 207 -9.19 -16.05 -4.16
CA SER A 207 -10.58 -15.59 -4.35
C SER A 207 -11.48 -15.92 -3.16
N SER A 208 -11.33 -17.09 -2.56
CA SER A 208 -12.10 -17.47 -1.35
C SER A 208 -11.79 -16.61 -0.12
N ASP A 209 -10.56 -16.06 0.00
CA ASP A 209 -10.26 -15.08 1.03
C ASP A 209 -10.98 -13.76 0.74
N PHE A 210 -11.02 -13.35 -0.53
CA PHE A 210 -11.69 -12.12 -0.96
C PHE A 210 -13.20 -12.22 -0.77
N ALA A 211 -13.82 -13.34 -1.19
CA ALA A 211 -15.25 -13.60 -1.00
C ALA A 211 -15.62 -13.54 0.49
N LYS A 212 -14.86 -14.22 1.35
CA LYS A 212 -15.07 -14.16 2.81
C LYS A 212 -14.94 -12.75 3.36
N ALA A 213 -13.92 -12.00 2.91
CA ALA A 213 -13.73 -10.63 3.38
C ALA A 213 -14.90 -9.71 2.98
N LEU A 214 -15.38 -9.81 1.74
CA LEU A 214 -16.55 -9.06 1.27
C LEU A 214 -17.83 -9.48 2.01
N ALA A 215 -18.07 -10.79 2.21
CA ALA A 215 -19.20 -11.31 2.97
C ALA A 215 -19.18 -10.86 4.44
N MET A 216 -17.98 -10.65 5.03
CA MET A 216 -17.82 -10.11 6.37
C MET A 216 -17.95 -8.60 6.45
N GLY A 217 -18.22 -7.92 5.33
CA GLY A 217 -18.54 -6.50 5.27
C GLY A 217 -17.40 -5.58 4.86
N ALA A 218 -16.32 -6.07 4.28
CA ALA A 218 -15.38 -5.22 3.56
C ALA A 218 -16.06 -4.68 2.28
N ASP A 219 -15.80 -3.41 1.96
CA ASP A 219 -16.26 -2.80 0.71
C ASP A 219 -15.24 -3.04 -0.41
N ALA A 220 -13.96 -3.25 -0.06
CA ALA A 220 -12.90 -3.63 -0.98
C ALA A 220 -11.80 -4.44 -0.29
N VAL A 221 -11.05 -5.17 -1.09
CA VAL A 221 -9.89 -5.96 -0.64
C VAL A 221 -8.63 -5.46 -1.34
N ALA A 222 -7.58 -5.16 -0.57
CA ALA A 222 -6.27 -4.84 -1.11
C ALA A 222 -5.29 -6.01 -0.92
N VAL A 223 -4.52 -6.30 -1.96
CA VAL A 223 -3.54 -7.40 -1.98
C VAL A 223 -2.14 -6.88 -2.26
N SER A 224 -1.12 -7.52 -1.69
CA SER A 224 0.28 -7.19 -1.96
C SER A 224 1.11 -8.43 -2.31
N THR A 225 1.35 -9.35 -1.36
CA THR A 225 2.17 -10.54 -1.60
C THR A 225 1.59 -11.44 -2.71
N ALA A 226 0.26 -11.58 -2.79
CA ALA A 226 -0.38 -12.33 -3.88
C ALA A 226 -0.09 -11.70 -5.24
N ALA A 227 -0.17 -10.38 -5.35
CA ALA A 227 0.21 -9.65 -6.57
C ALA A 227 1.70 -9.84 -6.91
N LEU A 228 2.59 -9.82 -5.92
CA LEU A 228 4.01 -10.10 -6.15
C LEU A 228 4.25 -11.52 -6.65
N ILE A 229 3.53 -12.53 -6.11
CA ILE A 229 3.60 -13.91 -6.58
C ILE A 229 3.13 -13.99 -8.03
N ALA A 230 2.05 -13.31 -8.37
CA ALA A 230 1.51 -13.28 -9.73
C ALA A 230 2.49 -12.67 -10.76
N ILE A 231 3.37 -11.75 -10.36
CA ILE A 231 4.43 -11.21 -11.21
C ILE A 231 5.76 -12.00 -11.12
N GLY A 232 5.78 -13.18 -10.49
CA GLY A 232 6.94 -14.08 -10.47
C GLY A 232 7.77 -14.11 -9.19
N CYS A 233 7.26 -13.58 -8.05
CA CYS A 233 7.95 -13.68 -6.77
C CYS A 233 8.01 -15.13 -6.27
N GLN A 234 9.23 -15.64 -6.08
CA GLN A 234 9.49 -16.99 -5.60
C GLN A 234 9.58 -17.10 -4.07
N GLN A 235 9.26 -16.03 -3.33
CA GLN A 235 9.29 -15.97 -1.86
C GLN A 235 10.66 -16.35 -1.22
N TYR A 236 11.76 -15.99 -1.85
CA TYR A 236 13.11 -16.19 -1.28
C TYR A 236 13.34 -15.48 0.06
N ARG A 237 12.50 -14.48 0.39
CA ARG A 237 12.53 -13.69 1.63
C ARG A 237 13.84 -12.96 1.90
N VAL A 238 14.52 -12.57 0.83
CA VAL A 238 15.74 -11.75 0.84
C VAL A 238 15.50 -10.30 0.43
N CYS A 239 14.24 -9.84 0.48
CA CYS A 239 13.83 -8.51 0.02
C CYS A 239 14.56 -7.37 0.76
N ASN A 240 14.84 -7.56 2.06
CA ASN A 240 15.58 -6.59 2.87
C ASN A 240 17.05 -6.43 2.44
N THR A 241 17.63 -7.43 1.79
CA THR A 241 19.05 -7.40 1.37
C THR A 241 19.26 -6.67 0.03
N GLY A 242 18.20 -6.49 -0.77
CA GLY A 242 18.29 -5.97 -2.15
C GLY A 242 18.84 -6.97 -3.16
N ARG A 243 19.00 -8.24 -2.79
CA ARG A 243 19.56 -9.32 -3.64
C ARG A 243 18.46 -10.24 -4.18
N CYS A 244 17.30 -9.69 -4.54
CA CYS A 244 16.19 -10.47 -5.09
C CYS A 244 16.60 -11.10 -6.43
N PRO A 245 16.70 -12.43 -6.54
CA PRO A 245 17.23 -13.08 -7.74
C PRO A 245 16.32 -13.01 -8.96
N VAL A 246 15.03 -12.70 -8.75
CA VAL A 246 14.02 -12.54 -9.81
C VAL A 246 13.77 -11.08 -10.18
N GLY A 247 14.61 -10.14 -9.75
CA GLY A 247 14.54 -8.75 -10.19
C GLY A 247 13.41 -7.90 -9.57
N ILE A 248 12.64 -8.40 -8.61
CA ILE A 248 11.47 -7.69 -8.06
C ILE A 248 11.87 -6.70 -6.97
N ALA A 249 12.56 -7.17 -5.92
CA ALA A 249 12.91 -6.33 -4.75
C ALA A 249 14.41 -6.04 -4.71
N THR A 250 14.91 -5.42 -5.77
CA THR A 250 16.33 -5.07 -5.95
C THR A 250 16.46 -3.80 -6.78
N GLN A 251 17.61 -3.12 -6.62
CA GLN A 251 18.02 -2.00 -7.48
C GLN A 251 19.27 -2.35 -8.31
N ASP A 252 19.81 -3.55 -8.12
CA ASP A 252 20.96 -4.05 -8.90
C ASP A 252 20.56 -4.22 -10.38
N PRO A 253 21.24 -3.55 -11.33
CA PRO A 253 20.88 -3.61 -12.75
C PRO A 253 20.91 -5.02 -13.34
N VAL A 254 21.85 -5.86 -12.91
CA VAL A 254 21.98 -7.25 -13.38
C VAL A 254 20.83 -8.11 -12.90
N LEU A 255 20.40 -7.92 -11.65
CA LEU A 255 19.25 -8.64 -11.12
C LEU A 255 17.94 -8.11 -11.73
N ARG A 256 17.81 -6.80 -11.94
CA ARG A 256 16.64 -6.19 -12.57
C ARG A 256 16.44 -6.65 -14.02
N SER A 257 17.53 -6.83 -14.77
CA SER A 257 17.45 -7.30 -16.17
C SER A 257 16.85 -8.70 -16.35
N ARG A 258 16.74 -9.48 -15.26
CA ARG A 258 16.09 -10.80 -15.27
C ARG A 258 14.57 -10.74 -15.25
N PHE A 259 14.01 -9.57 -14.95
CA PHE A 259 12.56 -9.40 -14.81
C PHE A 259 11.93 -9.03 -16.15
N ASP A 260 11.02 -9.86 -16.63
CA ASP A 260 10.25 -9.60 -17.85
C ASP A 260 8.93 -8.88 -17.51
N ILE A 261 8.82 -7.62 -17.97
CA ILE A 261 7.65 -6.78 -17.70
C ILE A 261 6.38 -7.34 -18.38
N VAL A 262 6.50 -7.88 -19.59
CA VAL A 262 5.34 -8.26 -20.40
C VAL A 262 4.67 -9.51 -19.81
N SER A 263 5.46 -10.56 -19.58
CA SER A 263 4.96 -11.80 -18.98
C SER A 263 4.44 -11.58 -17.55
N SER A 264 5.14 -10.75 -16.76
CA SER A 264 4.74 -10.40 -15.40
C SER A 264 3.45 -9.57 -15.35
N ALA A 265 3.28 -8.60 -16.27
CA ALA A 265 2.02 -7.86 -16.38
C ALA A 265 0.85 -8.80 -16.76
N LYS A 266 1.10 -9.77 -17.65
CA LYS A 266 0.09 -10.79 -17.99
C LYS A 266 -0.23 -11.72 -16.80
N GLY A 267 0.77 -12.02 -15.98
CA GLY A 267 0.59 -12.82 -14.76
C GLY A 267 -0.38 -12.15 -13.78
N ILE A 268 -0.17 -10.87 -13.46
CA ILE A 268 -1.06 -10.13 -12.56
C ILE A 268 -2.44 -9.89 -13.18
N GLU A 269 -2.53 -9.60 -14.48
CA GLU A 269 -3.80 -9.51 -15.21
C GLU A 269 -4.60 -10.80 -15.05
N ASN A 270 -3.98 -11.96 -15.31
CA ASN A 270 -4.63 -13.26 -15.21
C ASN A 270 -5.07 -13.56 -13.79
N PHE A 271 -4.21 -13.31 -12.79
CA PHE A 271 -4.55 -13.50 -11.38
C PHE A 271 -5.80 -12.70 -10.99
N LEU A 272 -5.81 -11.41 -11.33
CA LEU A 272 -6.92 -10.54 -10.97
C LEU A 272 -8.20 -10.88 -11.72
N ARG A 273 -8.10 -11.25 -13.02
CA ARG A 273 -9.26 -11.64 -13.84
C ARG A 273 -9.89 -12.92 -13.32
N VAL A 274 -9.09 -13.97 -13.07
CA VAL A 274 -9.59 -15.24 -12.52
C VAL A 274 -10.22 -15.02 -11.15
N SER A 275 -9.53 -14.27 -10.26
CA SER A 275 -10.09 -13.97 -8.93
C SER A 275 -11.41 -13.21 -9.00
N THR A 276 -11.56 -12.27 -9.94
CA THR A 276 -12.81 -11.53 -10.13
C THR A 276 -13.92 -12.43 -10.69
N GLN A 277 -13.58 -13.31 -11.64
CA GLN A 277 -14.54 -14.28 -12.17
C GLN A 277 -15.04 -15.23 -11.08
N GLU A 278 -14.12 -15.79 -10.30
CA GLU A 278 -14.49 -16.68 -9.18
C GLU A 278 -15.34 -15.96 -8.12
N LEU A 279 -15.11 -14.65 -7.88
CA LEU A 279 -15.97 -13.86 -7.00
C LEU A 279 -17.40 -13.68 -7.53
N GLN A 280 -17.59 -13.71 -8.85
CA GLN A 280 -18.93 -13.66 -9.47
C GLN A 280 -19.65 -15.01 -9.38
N ASP A 281 -18.88 -16.10 -9.28
CA ASP A 281 -19.39 -17.45 -9.19
C ASP A 281 -19.77 -17.85 -7.74
N PHE A 282 -19.28 -17.10 -6.71
CA PHE A 282 -19.66 -17.26 -5.30
C PHE A 282 -21.03 -16.66 -4.99
#